data_c661dbbf9363a08145d69178cc13f4ab
#
_entry.id   c661dbbf9363a08145d69178cc13f4ab
#
_cell.length_a   1.000
_cell.length_b   1.000
_cell.length_c   1.000
_cell.angle_alpha   90.00
_cell.angle_beta   90.00
_cell.angle_gamma   90.00
#
_symmetry.space_group_name_H-M   'P 1'
#
loop_
_entity.id
_entity.type
_entity.pdbx_description
1 polymer ?
#
loop_
_entity_poly.entity_id
_entity_poly.type
_entity_poly.pdbx_seq_one_letter_code
_entity_poly.pdbx_strand_id
1 'polypeptide(L)'
;MKRLFSRAPLLGVVVPAWGVEDYLDDCVRSLLAQTHTRWEAVVVDDGATDRTGEIADEWARRDSRISVVHSANGGLGAARNLGVAHVRGDYLAFLDSDDVLPPTAYADLVGALQRSGSDFATGSVVRWEGDRLVEPPWMRRLHRPLRGARIEDRPEILGDVFAWNKVWRRSFWDAAGLAWPEGLRYEDQPTTTRSFLDGSFDVLDEVVYRWRIREGSITQSRASSMEDLADRWETKRQALASVRAHGSAEVEQVFVDRVLAGDLWRYFLLVPGAPDPWWRLLRAGVLELWGQRSLVHSGLPPVHRLAGWLVAEDRRADVVSLMEWAGTLDGPAPRVQDVATGAWRLSVPHTVLDDSTVPPEALALREHEV
;
A
#
# COMPACT_ATOMS: atom_id res chain seq x y z
N MET A 1 2.92 41.54 20.75
CA MET A 1 2.79 40.13 21.23
C MET A 1 4.01 39.35 20.86
N LYS A 2 4.86 38.95 21.82
CA LYS A 2 6.04 38.13 21.62
C LYS A 2 5.56 36.75 21.15
N ARG A 3 5.83 36.35 19.90
CA ARG A 3 5.81 34.92 19.51
C ARG A 3 6.80 34.19 20.44
N LEU A 4 6.30 33.54 21.46
CA LEU A 4 7.08 32.51 22.14
C LEU A 4 7.56 31.56 21.04
N PHE A 5 8.85 31.39 20.92
CA PHE A 5 9.45 30.35 20.06
C PHE A 5 8.97 29.02 20.59
N SER A 6 7.86 28.53 20.03
CA SER A 6 7.40 27.16 20.31
C SER A 6 8.51 26.24 19.85
N ARG A 7 9.03 25.44 20.76
CA ARG A 7 10.01 24.40 20.44
C ARG A 7 9.40 23.50 19.37
N ALA A 8 10.17 23.15 18.33
CA ALA A 8 9.69 22.23 17.29
C ALA A 8 9.10 20.97 17.96
N PRO A 9 7.99 20.42 17.46
CA PRO A 9 7.38 19.23 18.07
C PRO A 9 8.30 18.03 17.99
N LEU A 10 8.20 17.10 18.93
CA LEU A 10 8.95 15.86 18.93
C LEU A 10 8.26 14.87 17.98
N LEU A 11 9.03 14.27 17.08
CA LEU A 11 8.59 13.20 16.19
C LEU A 11 9.13 11.86 16.74
N GLY A 12 8.24 10.93 17.06
CA GLY A 12 8.57 9.55 17.35
C GLY A 12 8.58 8.73 16.06
N VAL A 13 9.69 8.06 15.80
CA VAL A 13 9.88 7.22 14.60
C VAL A 13 10.03 5.77 15.04
N VAL A 14 9.21 4.90 14.48
CA VAL A 14 9.29 3.45 14.68
C VAL A 14 9.96 2.81 13.48
N VAL A 15 11.02 2.05 13.72
CA VAL A 15 11.82 1.36 12.70
C VAL A 15 11.77 -0.14 12.98
N PRO A 16 10.80 -0.90 12.42
CA PRO A 16 10.79 -2.36 12.54
C PRO A 16 11.95 -2.95 11.73
N ALA A 17 12.69 -3.88 12.29
CA ALA A 17 13.90 -4.44 11.68
C ALA A 17 13.95 -5.97 11.83
N TRP A 18 14.09 -6.67 10.69
CA TRP A 18 14.28 -8.12 10.64
C TRP A 18 14.97 -8.52 9.33
N GLY A 19 16.15 -9.14 9.43
CA GLY A 19 16.88 -9.62 8.26
C GLY A 19 17.36 -8.49 7.33
N VAL A 20 17.89 -7.40 7.89
CA VAL A 20 18.23 -6.16 7.16
C VAL A 20 19.66 -5.66 7.46
N GLU A 21 20.59 -6.57 7.82
CA GLU A 21 21.97 -6.21 8.14
C GLU A 21 22.67 -5.39 7.06
N ASP A 22 22.32 -5.59 5.78
CA ASP A 22 22.91 -4.87 4.66
C ASP A 22 22.29 -3.46 4.42
N TYR A 23 21.17 -3.13 5.07
CA TYR A 23 20.36 -1.94 4.75
C TYR A 23 20.18 -0.98 5.93
N LEU A 24 20.22 -1.49 7.17
CA LEU A 24 19.89 -0.73 8.37
C LEU A 24 20.80 0.49 8.55
N ASP A 25 22.07 0.40 8.17
CA ASP A 25 23.01 1.51 8.21
C ASP A 25 22.55 2.69 7.33
N ASP A 26 22.12 2.43 6.11
CA ASP A 26 21.61 3.46 5.20
C ASP A 26 20.32 4.09 5.72
N CYS A 27 19.42 3.26 6.23
CA CYS A 27 18.17 3.69 6.84
C CYS A 27 18.42 4.68 7.98
N VAL A 28 19.24 4.30 8.96
CA VAL A 28 19.55 5.15 10.11
C VAL A 28 20.31 6.42 9.70
N ARG A 29 21.27 6.36 8.76
CA ARG A 29 21.94 7.54 8.20
C ARG A 29 20.95 8.51 7.56
N SER A 30 19.94 8.03 6.87
CA SER A 30 18.88 8.86 6.28
C SER A 30 18.05 9.59 7.33
N LEU A 31 17.79 8.94 8.46
CA LEU A 31 17.12 9.55 9.62
C LEU A 31 17.99 10.62 10.30
N LEU A 32 19.29 10.35 10.46
CA LEU A 32 20.26 11.33 11.00
C LEU A 32 20.38 12.57 10.11
N ALA A 33 20.20 12.43 8.80
CA ALA A 33 20.28 13.51 7.83
C ALA A 33 19.00 14.38 7.75
N GLN A 34 17.96 14.06 8.53
CA GLN A 34 16.71 14.83 8.50
C GLN A 34 16.87 16.27 8.98
N THR A 35 16.33 17.21 8.22
CA THR A 35 16.31 18.65 8.57
C THR A 35 15.37 18.97 9.73
N HIS A 36 14.35 18.14 9.98
CA HIS A 36 13.61 18.13 11.24
C HIS A 36 14.43 17.41 12.29
N THR A 37 15.19 18.16 13.10
CA THR A 37 16.19 17.60 14.02
C THR A 37 15.64 17.09 15.35
N ARG A 38 14.38 17.42 15.68
CA ARG A 38 13.74 17.04 16.95
C ARG A 38 12.92 15.76 16.79
N TRP A 39 13.61 14.64 16.75
CA TRP A 39 13.04 13.31 16.69
C TRP A 39 13.69 12.37 17.72
N GLU A 40 12.96 11.34 18.07
CA GLU A 40 13.45 10.12 18.71
C GLU A 40 13.08 8.92 17.84
N ALA A 41 13.86 7.85 17.88
CA ALA A 41 13.57 6.63 17.14
C ALA A 41 13.69 5.41 18.05
N VAL A 42 12.81 4.44 17.80
CA VAL A 42 12.94 3.10 18.34
C VAL A 42 13.14 2.12 17.20
N VAL A 43 14.26 1.43 17.19
CA VAL A 43 14.48 0.28 16.30
C VAL A 43 13.95 -0.94 17.04
N VAL A 44 12.98 -1.62 16.44
CA VAL A 44 12.43 -2.86 16.98
C VAL A 44 13.05 -4.02 16.21
N ASP A 45 14.02 -4.67 16.84
CA ASP A 45 14.60 -5.92 16.35
C ASP A 45 13.60 -7.06 16.61
N ASP A 46 12.91 -7.48 15.58
CA ASP A 46 11.85 -8.50 15.62
C ASP A 46 12.42 -9.92 15.53
N GLY A 47 13.41 -10.22 16.37
CA GLY A 47 14.06 -11.53 16.45
C GLY A 47 14.88 -11.86 15.21
N ALA A 48 15.65 -10.92 14.69
CA ALA A 48 16.54 -11.14 13.56
C ALA A 48 17.64 -12.16 13.93
N THR A 49 18.00 -12.99 12.94
CA THR A 49 19.03 -14.03 13.11
C THR A 49 20.38 -13.65 12.48
N ASP A 50 20.41 -12.52 11.78
CA ASP A 50 21.60 -11.89 11.21
C ASP A 50 22.14 -10.80 12.17
N ARG A 51 23.01 -9.92 11.69
CA ARG A 51 23.61 -8.85 12.49
C ARG A 51 22.71 -7.62 12.68
N THR A 52 21.44 -7.68 12.26
CA THR A 52 20.50 -6.54 12.37
C THR A 52 20.45 -5.97 13.79
N GLY A 53 20.28 -6.83 14.83
CA GLY A 53 20.21 -6.40 16.22
C GLY A 53 21.51 -5.78 16.71
N GLU A 54 22.68 -6.36 16.35
CA GLU A 54 23.99 -5.81 16.70
C GLU A 54 24.21 -4.41 16.11
N ILE A 55 23.83 -4.21 14.83
CA ILE A 55 23.92 -2.92 14.13
C ILE A 55 23.01 -1.88 14.80
N ALA A 56 21.77 -2.28 15.15
CA ALA A 56 20.85 -1.40 15.88
C ALA A 56 21.44 -0.93 17.22
N ASP A 57 22.00 -1.83 18.00
CA ASP A 57 22.67 -1.51 19.27
C ASP A 57 23.88 -0.60 19.10
N GLU A 58 24.65 -0.77 18.03
CA GLU A 58 25.75 0.14 17.71
C GLU A 58 25.25 1.55 17.46
N TRP A 59 24.14 1.72 16.74
CA TRP A 59 23.55 3.04 16.50
C TRP A 59 22.99 3.66 17.79
N ALA A 60 22.32 2.90 18.65
CA ALA A 60 21.83 3.40 19.94
C ALA A 60 22.96 3.88 20.86
N ARG A 61 24.13 3.24 20.79
CA ARG A 61 25.34 3.71 21.53
C ARG A 61 25.95 4.99 20.96
N ARG A 62 25.76 5.26 19.65
CA ARG A 62 26.33 6.44 18.95
C ARG A 62 25.46 7.67 19.04
N ASP A 63 24.12 7.51 19.08
CA ASP A 63 23.17 8.62 19.12
C ASP A 63 22.06 8.36 20.14
N SER A 64 21.99 9.19 21.16
CA SER A 64 21.04 9.06 22.28
C SER A 64 19.57 9.25 21.91
N ARG A 65 19.28 9.67 20.69
CA ARG A 65 17.90 9.76 20.14
C ARG A 65 17.38 8.41 19.67
N ILE A 66 18.27 7.43 19.52
CA ILE A 66 17.95 6.07 19.06
C ILE A 66 17.92 5.14 20.26
N SER A 67 16.89 4.35 20.37
CA SER A 67 16.77 3.23 21.31
C SER A 67 16.46 1.94 20.55
N VAL A 68 16.75 0.80 21.16
CA VAL A 68 16.48 -0.52 20.58
C VAL A 68 15.58 -1.32 21.52
N VAL A 69 14.67 -2.06 20.94
CA VAL A 69 13.86 -3.05 21.65
C VAL A 69 14.03 -4.37 20.90
N HIS A 70 14.51 -5.39 21.59
CA HIS A 70 14.62 -6.74 21.05
C HIS A 70 13.36 -7.53 21.44
N SER A 71 12.73 -8.20 20.49
CA SER A 71 11.56 -9.04 20.70
C SER A 71 11.73 -10.40 20.03
N ALA A 72 10.90 -11.35 20.39
CA ALA A 72 10.73 -12.54 19.57
C ALA A 72 9.97 -12.15 18.29
N ASN A 73 10.25 -12.82 17.17
CA ASN A 73 9.59 -12.52 15.90
C ASN A 73 8.07 -12.62 16.01
N GLY A 74 7.42 -11.48 15.91
CA GLY A 74 5.95 -11.32 15.94
C GLY A 74 5.37 -10.81 14.63
N GLY A 75 6.24 -10.50 13.67
CA GLY A 75 5.89 -9.92 12.38
C GLY A 75 5.74 -8.40 12.40
N LEU A 76 5.64 -7.82 11.20
CA LEU A 76 5.76 -6.38 10.98
C LEU A 76 4.73 -5.54 11.78
N GLY A 77 3.47 -5.99 11.82
CA GLY A 77 2.42 -5.31 12.60
C GLY A 77 2.71 -5.28 14.10
N ALA A 78 3.13 -6.42 14.67
CA ALA A 78 3.49 -6.52 16.09
C ALA A 78 4.72 -5.66 16.42
N ALA A 79 5.75 -5.68 15.57
CA ALA A 79 6.95 -4.85 15.74
C ALA A 79 6.61 -3.35 15.70
N ARG A 80 5.75 -2.91 14.77
CA ARG A 80 5.28 -1.52 14.73
C ARG A 80 4.49 -1.15 15.99
N ASN A 81 3.56 -1.99 16.44
CA ASN A 81 2.78 -1.74 17.67
C ASN A 81 3.67 -1.64 18.90
N LEU A 82 4.64 -2.55 19.03
CA LEU A 82 5.63 -2.51 20.10
C LEU A 82 6.43 -1.20 20.07
N GLY A 83 6.88 -0.77 18.89
CA GLY A 83 7.58 0.50 18.72
C GLY A 83 6.73 1.71 19.10
N VAL A 84 5.44 1.74 18.75
CA VAL A 84 4.50 2.82 19.16
C VAL A 84 4.43 2.98 20.67
N ALA A 85 4.50 1.90 21.43
CA ALA A 85 4.50 1.94 22.89
C ALA A 85 5.79 2.53 23.49
N HIS A 86 6.89 2.58 22.73
CA HIS A 86 8.19 3.05 23.20
C HIS A 86 8.56 4.47 22.76
N VAL A 87 7.86 5.07 21.80
CA VAL A 87 8.06 6.47 21.39
C VAL A 87 7.09 7.41 22.12
N ARG A 88 7.55 8.65 22.37
CA ARG A 88 6.83 9.69 23.14
C ARG A 88 6.51 10.93 22.33
N GLY A 89 6.82 10.91 21.02
CA GLY A 89 6.66 12.06 20.14
C GLY A 89 5.24 12.64 20.12
N ASP A 90 5.13 13.96 19.92
CA ASP A 90 3.85 14.66 19.62
C ASP A 90 3.28 14.17 18.28
N TYR A 91 4.17 13.68 17.42
CA TYR A 91 3.90 13.07 16.12
C TYR A 91 4.50 11.67 16.07
N LEU A 92 3.93 10.83 15.21
CA LEU A 92 4.32 9.43 14.98
C LEU A 92 4.61 9.20 13.50
N ALA A 93 5.70 8.50 13.19
CA ALA A 93 6.06 8.03 11.87
C ALA A 93 6.59 6.61 11.92
N PHE A 94 6.54 5.93 10.78
CA PHE A 94 7.13 4.61 10.56
C PHE A 94 8.17 4.70 9.45
N LEU A 95 9.24 3.94 9.56
CA LEU A 95 10.31 3.86 8.58
C LEU A 95 10.74 2.40 8.45
N ASP A 96 10.50 1.81 7.29
CA ASP A 96 10.95 0.44 7.04
C ASP A 96 12.49 0.41 6.92
N SER A 97 13.10 -0.55 7.58
CA SER A 97 14.55 -0.58 7.85
C SER A 97 15.44 -0.88 6.64
N ASP A 98 14.86 -1.23 5.52
CA ASP A 98 15.54 -1.42 4.22
C ASP A 98 15.41 -0.22 3.27
N ASP A 99 14.72 0.84 3.70
CA ASP A 99 14.44 2.05 2.92
C ASP A 99 15.19 3.29 3.43
N VAL A 100 15.05 4.41 2.72
CA VAL A 100 15.68 5.68 3.11
C VAL A 100 14.77 6.88 2.91
N LEU A 101 14.99 7.92 3.72
CA LEU A 101 14.26 9.17 3.67
C LEU A 101 15.00 10.24 2.87
N PRO A 102 14.33 11.04 2.03
CA PRO A 102 14.86 12.33 1.59
C PRO A 102 15.13 13.26 2.79
N PRO A 103 16.15 14.14 2.74
CA PRO A 103 16.53 14.95 3.91
C PRO A 103 15.46 15.86 4.48
N THR A 104 14.48 16.29 3.68
CA THR A 104 13.41 17.21 4.10
C THR A 104 12.10 16.50 4.47
N ALA A 105 12.01 15.18 4.29
CA ALA A 105 10.77 14.41 4.39
C ALA A 105 9.94 14.73 5.66
N TYR A 106 10.56 14.63 6.81
CA TYR A 106 9.85 14.90 8.07
C TYR A 106 9.61 16.38 8.33
N ALA A 107 10.49 17.27 7.83
CA ALA A 107 10.23 18.71 7.91
C ALA A 107 9.02 19.12 7.06
N ASP A 108 8.86 18.53 5.89
CA ASP A 108 7.75 18.81 4.98
C ASP A 108 6.42 18.30 5.57
N LEU A 109 6.37 17.04 6.02
CA LEU A 109 5.18 16.44 6.62
C LEU A 109 4.76 17.12 7.94
N VAL A 110 5.68 17.27 8.89
CA VAL A 110 5.39 17.95 10.16
C VAL A 110 5.03 19.41 9.95
N GLY A 111 5.72 20.08 9.02
CA GLY A 111 5.42 21.46 8.65
C GLY A 111 4.02 21.61 8.06
N ALA A 112 3.56 20.70 7.22
CA ALA A 112 2.19 20.67 6.71
C ALA A 112 1.19 20.59 7.86
N LEU A 113 1.36 19.62 8.74
CA LEU A 113 0.48 19.41 9.91
C LEU A 113 0.44 20.63 10.85
N GLN A 114 1.57 21.29 11.07
CA GLN A 114 1.60 22.51 11.87
C GLN A 114 0.84 23.68 11.25
N ARG A 115 0.82 23.76 9.90
CA ARG A 115 0.11 24.81 9.17
C ARG A 115 -1.39 24.55 9.04
N SER A 116 -1.79 23.28 8.84
CA SER A 116 -3.19 22.91 8.58
C SER A 116 -3.98 22.65 9.87
N GLY A 117 -3.32 22.05 10.85
CA GLY A 117 -4.01 21.46 12.01
C GLY A 117 -4.55 20.05 11.75
N SER A 118 -4.32 19.46 10.57
CA SER A 118 -4.78 18.13 10.19
C SER A 118 -4.25 17.02 11.13
N ASP A 119 -4.94 15.89 11.13
CA ASP A 119 -4.64 14.76 12.00
C ASP A 119 -3.42 13.97 11.52
N PHE A 120 -3.23 13.87 10.20
CA PHE A 120 -2.04 13.28 9.60
C PHE A 120 -1.72 13.90 8.22
N ALA A 121 -0.52 13.64 7.74
CA ALA A 121 -0.09 14.03 6.41
C ALA A 121 0.56 12.85 5.69
N THR A 122 0.42 12.80 4.36
CA THR A 122 1.06 11.85 3.48
C THR A 122 1.78 12.55 2.34
N GLY A 123 2.84 11.94 1.80
CA GLY A 123 3.61 12.51 0.70
C GLY A 123 3.99 11.48 -0.35
N SER A 124 4.49 11.96 -1.49
CA SER A 124 4.83 11.12 -2.64
C SER A 124 6.04 10.23 -2.38
N VAL A 125 6.17 9.18 -3.18
CA VAL A 125 7.17 8.12 -3.03
C VAL A 125 7.86 7.85 -4.35
N VAL A 126 9.17 7.63 -4.32
CA VAL A 126 9.92 7.12 -5.46
C VAL A 126 10.42 5.70 -5.19
N ARG A 127 10.41 4.86 -6.23
CA ARG A 127 11.12 3.58 -6.23
C ARG A 127 12.59 3.82 -6.47
N TRP A 128 13.41 3.14 -5.69
CA TRP A 128 14.86 3.18 -5.84
C TRP A 128 15.34 1.84 -6.39
N GLU A 129 15.70 1.81 -7.67
CA GLU A 129 16.13 0.64 -8.42
C GLU A 129 17.57 0.87 -8.93
N GLY A 130 18.57 0.32 -8.24
CA GLY A 130 19.99 0.61 -8.52
C GLY A 130 20.26 2.11 -8.41
N ASP A 131 20.71 2.75 -9.51
CA ASP A 131 21.00 4.20 -9.55
C ASP A 131 19.77 5.05 -9.95
N ARG A 132 18.61 4.44 -10.13
CA ARG A 132 17.40 5.14 -10.64
C ARG A 132 16.39 5.39 -9.54
N LEU A 133 15.89 6.63 -9.51
CA LEU A 133 14.73 7.02 -8.70
C LEU A 133 13.56 7.27 -9.65
N VAL A 134 12.49 6.50 -9.51
CA VAL A 134 11.32 6.58 -10.39
C VAL A 134 10.07 6.77 -9.54
N GLU A 135 9.38 7.90 -9.73
CA GLU A 135 8.06 8.10 -9.15
C GLU A 135 7.01 7.35 -9.98
N PRO A 136 6.30 6.37 -9.40
CA PRO A 136 5.26 5.66 -10.13
C PRO A 136 4.13 6.60 -10.57
N PRO A 137 3.60 6.48 -11.80
CA PRO A 137 2.54 7.38 -12.29
C PRO A 137 1.27 7.37 -11.43
N TRP A 138 0.95 6.24 -10.81
CA TRP A 138 -0.19 6.14 -9.89
C TRP A 138 0.06 6.90 -8.57
N MET A 139 1.30 6.93 -8.07
CA MET A 139 1.68 7.69 -6.89
C MET A 139 1.49 9.19 -7.13
N ARG A 140 1.99 9.70 -8.25
CA ARG A 140 1.80 11.10 -8.66
C ARG A 140 0.32 11.49 -8.80
N ARG A 141 -0.52 10.57 -9.24
CA ARG A 141 -1.98 10.83 -9.34
C ARG A 141 -2.64 10.92 -7.96
N LEU A 142 -2.25 10.06 -7.03
CA LEU A 142 -2.77 10.06 -5.66
C LEU A 142 -2.30 11.28 -4.88
N HIS A 143 -1.03 11.69 -5.03
CA HIS A 143 -0.39 12.75 -4.26
C HIS A 143 -0.49 14.13 -4.91
N ARG A 144 -1.63 14.46 -5.53
CA ARG A 144 -1.94 15.86 -5.86
C ARG A 144 -2.23 16.60 -4.55
N PRO A 145 -1.62 17.80 -4.32
CA PRO A 145 -1.74 18.48 -3.05
C PRO A 145 -3.18 18.72 -2.60
N LEU A 146 -3.42 18.44 -1.32
CA LEU A 146 -4.64 18.78 -0.59
C LEU A 146 -4.27 19.21 0.82
N ARG A 147 -5.08 20.07 1.42
CA ARG A 147 -4.85 20.55 2.77
C ARG A 147 -6.14 20.52 3.59
N GLY A 148 -6.08 19.91 4.78
CA GLY A 148 -7.21 19.82 5.68
C GLY A 148 -8.39 19.04 5.09
N ALA A 149 -8.09 18.07 4.22
CA ALA A 149 -9.10 17.30 3.52
C ALA A 149 -9.74 16.23 4.41
N ARG A 150 -10.92 15.79 3.98
CA ARG A 150 -11.60 14.60 4.47
C ARG A 150 -11.70 13.58 3.34
N ILE A 151 -12.08 12.36 3.67
CA ILE A 151 -12.09 11.28 2.69
C ILE A 151 -13.04 11.54 1.52
N GLU A 152 -14.12 12.28 1.74
CA GLU A 152 -15.09 12.66 0.71
C GLU A 152 -14.49 13.58 -0.35
N ASP A 153 -13.45 14.35 -0.02
CA ASP A 153 -12.78 15.26 -0.97
C ASP A 153 -11.96 14.48 -2.01
N ARG A 154 -11.47 13.27 -1.67
CA ARG A 154 -10.69 12.42 -2.57
C ARG A 154 -10.68 10.95 -2.12
N PRO A 155 -11.75 10.19 -2.37
CA PRO A 155 -11.84 8.79 -1.95
C PRO A 155 -10.75 7.88 -2.54
N GLU A 156 -10.19 8.21 -3.71
CA GLU A 156 -9.10 7.44 -4.34
C GLU A 156 -7.82 7.39 -3.49
N ILE A 157 -7.65 8.32 -2.55
CA ILE A 157 -6.48 8.35 -1.65
C ILE A 157 -6.41 7.09 -0.75
N LEU A 158 -7.50 6.35 -0.58
CA LEU A 158 -7.49 5.04 0.07
C LEU A 158 -6.55 4.03 -0.61
N GLY A 159 -6.11 4.33 -1.85
CA GLY A 159 -5.06 3.58 -2.56
C GLY A 159 -3.65 3.83 -2.03
N ASP A 160 -3.44 4.85 -1.20
CA ASP A 160 -2.18 5.10 -0.49
C ASP A 160 -2.12 4.29 0.82
N VAL A 161 -1.93 2.99 0.67
CA VAL A 161 -1.98 2.01 1.76
C VAL A 161 -0.71 1.95 2.62
N PHE A 162 0.33 2.72 2.32
CA PHE A 162 1.63 2.60 2.97
C PHE A 162 1.68 3.24 4.35
N ALA A 163 2.36 2.59 5.29
CA ALA A 163 2.61 3.12 6.64
C ALA A 163 3.67 4.23 6.64
N TRP A 164 4.68 4.12 5.80
CA TRP A 164 5.97 4.79 5.92
C TRP A 164 6.09 6.15 5.22
N ASN A 165 5.14 6.54 4.38
CA ASN A 165 5.11 7.88 3.73
C ASN A 165 4.22 8.88 4.48
N LYS A 166 3.91 8.60 5.74
CA LYS A 166 2.96 9.38 6.55
C LYS A 166 3.54 9.81 7.89
N VAL A 167 3.00 10.92 8.40
CA VAL A 167 3.19 11.36 9.78
C VAL A 167 1.83 11.63 10.39
N TRP A 168 1.55 11.05 11.55
CA TRP A 168 0.31 11.23 12.31
C TRP A 168 0.55 12.11 13.54
N ARG A 169 -0.47 12.89 13.94
CA ARG A 169 -0.52 13.40 15.30
C ARG A 169 -0.72 12.24 16.27
N ARG A 170 0.10 12.17 17.31
CA ARG A 170 0.00 11.12 18.32
C ARG A 170 -1.38 11.14 18.99
N SER A 171 -1.93 12.33 19.28
CA SER A 171 -3.26 12.47 19.87
C SER A 171 -4.39 11.90 19.00
N PHE A 172 -4.28 12.03 17.68
CA PHE A 172 -5.23 11.40 16.75
C PHE A 172 -5.06 9.87 16.73
N TRP A 173 -3.83 9.39 16.59
CA TRP A 173 -3.54 7.96 16.61
C TRP A 173 -4.14 7.26 17.85
N ASP A 174 -3.90 7.84 19.03
CA ASP A 174 -4.37 7.30 20.29
C ASP A 174 -5.90 7.41 20.43
N ALA A 175 -6.51 8.55 20.07
CA ALA A 175 -7.95 8.78 20.16
C ALA A 175 -8.76 7.90 19.19
N ALA A 176 -8.26 7.67 17.99
CA ALA A 176 -8.87 6.78 16.99
C ALA A 176 -8.61 5.29 17.31
N GLY A 177 -7.78 4.98 18.30
CA GLY A 177 -7.41 3.62 18.65
C GLY A 177 -6.77 2.88 17.47
N LEU A 178 -5.87 3.57 16.73
CA LEU A 178 -5.18 2.97 15.60
C LEU A 178 -4.10 1.98 16.09
N ALA A 179 -4.06 0.84 15.45
CA ALA A 179 -3.05 -0.18 15.65
C ALA A 179 -2.90 -1.01 14.37
N TRP A 180 -1.76 -1.62 14.19
CA TRP A 180 -1.51 -2.51 13.06
C TRP A 180 -2.05 -3.91 13.37
N PRO A 181 -2.76 -4.58 12.44
CA PRO A 181 -3.09 -5.99 12.56
C PRO A 181 -1.83 -6.85 12.78
N GLU A 182 -1.87 -7.75 13.75
CA GLU A 182 -0.76 -8.65 14.07
C GLU A 182 -0.97 -10.02 13.43
N GLY A 183 0.13 -10.68 13.07
CA GLY A 183 0.09 -12.01 12.47
C GLY A 183 -0.45 -12.07 11.04
N LEU A 184 -0.63 -10.92 10.39
CA LEU A 184 -1.10 -10.81 9.01
C LEU A 184 -0.06 -10.07 8.16
N ARG A 185 0.07 -10.46 6.90
CA ARG A 185 0.72 -9.65 5.87
C ARG A 185 -0.23 -8.57 5.40
N TYR A 186 0.33 -7.50 4.82
CA TYR A 186 -0.47 -6.38 4.29
C TYR A 186 -1.26 -5.61 5.37
N GLU A 187 -0.73 -5.61 6.59
CA GLU A 187 -1.26 -4.97 7.78
C GLU A 187 -1.46 -3.46 7.62
N ASP A 188 -0.81 -2.87 6.62
CA ASP A 188 -0.88 -1.44 6.32
C ASP A 188 -2.30 -1.02 5.90
N GLN A 189 -2.94 -1.79 5.03
CA GLN A 189 -4.22 -1.40 4.42
C GLN A 189 -5.35 -1.16 5.41
N PRO A 190 -5.62 -2.00 6.41
CA PRO A 190 -6.67 -1.74 7.39
C PRO A 190 -6.45 -0.46 8.19
N THR A 191 -5.23 -0.26 8.68
CA THR A 191 -4.89 0.88 9.56
C THR A 191 -4.85 2.20 8.81
N THR A 192 -4.25 2.24 7.61
CA THR A 192 -4.23 3.45 6.78
C THR A 192 -5.63 3.78 6.27
N THR A 193 -6.45 2.78 5.91
CA THR A 193 -7.86 3.00 5.55
C THR A 193 -8.60 3.69 6.68
N ARG A 194 -8.48 3.20 7.93
CA ARG A 194 -9.09 3.85 9.10
C ARG A 194 -8.58 5.26 9.32
N SER A 195 -7.27 5.49 9.14
CA SER A 195 -6.70 6.83 9.28
C SER A 195 -7.39 7.83 8.34
N PHE A 196 -7.59 7.46 7.06
CA PHE A 196 -8.25 8.31 6.09
C PHE A 196 -9.75 8.52 6.36
N LEU A 197 -10.45 7.50 6.87
CA LEU A 197 -11.88 7.58 7.17
C LEU A 197 -12.16 8.42 8.42
N ASP A 198 -11.32 8.29 9.45
CA ASP A 198 -11.57 8.89 10.77
C ASP A 198 -10.94 10.29 10.89
N GLY A 199 -9.84 10.57 10.16
CA GLY A 199 -9.03 11.79 10.29
C GLY A 199 -9.22 12.83 9.20
N SER A 200 -8.77 14.05 9.49
CA SER A 200 -8.44 15.05 8.49
C SER A 200 -6.99 14.90 8.04
N PHE A 201 -6.70 15.17 6.77
CA PHE A 201 -5.36 14.91 6.24
C PHE A 201 -4.87 15.98 5.27
N ASP A 202 -3.53 16.05 5.17
CA ASP A 202 -2.85 16.78 4.13
C ASP A 202 -2.20 15.79 3.15
N VAL A 203 -2.24 16.11 1.85
CA VAL A 203 -1.53 15.38 0.81
C VAL A 203 -0.48 16.28 0.21
N LEU A 204 0.77 15.83 0.18
CA LEU A 204 1.92 16.54 -0.35
C LEU A 204 2.35 15.88 -1.67
N ASP A 205 2.78 16.66 -2.65
CA ASP A 205 3.41 16.20 -3.89
C ASP A 205 4.94 16.06 -3.75
N GLU A 206 5.52 16.57 -2.65
CA GLU A 206 6.91 16.32 -2.32
C GLU A 206 7.18 14.84 -2.10
N VAL A 207 8.33 14.37 -2.62
CA VAL A 207 8.83 13.02 -2.37
C VAL A 207 9.36 12.94 -0.95
N VAL A 208 8.65 12.17 -0.11
CA VAL A 208 9.01 11.99 1.31
C VAL A 208 9.63 10.64 1.62
N TYR A 209 9.68 9.74 0.64
CA TYR A 209 10.16 8.39 0.84
C TYR A 209 10.82 7.81 -0.40
N ARG A 210 11.90 7.03 -0.21
CA ARG A 210 12.61 6.27 -1.24
C ARG A 210 12.49 4.80 -0.93
N TRP A 211 11.57 4.14 -1.62
CA TRP A 211 11.31 2.71 -1.49
C TRP A 211 12.34 1.92 -2.30
N ARG A 212 13.19 1.17 -1.61
CA ARG A 212 14.22 0.33 -2.22
C ARG A 212 13.61 -0.92 -2.84
N ILE A 213 13.90 -1.16 -4.09
CA ILE A 213 13.54 -2.42 -4.77
C ILE A 213 14.72 -3.37 -4.64
N ARG A 214 14.54 -4.48 -3.93
CA ARG A 214 15.58 -5.48 -3.69
C ARG A 214 15.06 -6.90 -3.91
N GLU A 215 15.95 -7.83 -4.30
CA GLU A 215 15.65 -9.25 -4.33
C GLU A 215 15.36 -9.75 -2.90
N GLY A 216 14.40 -10.67 -2.77
CA GLY A 216 14.02 -11.23 -1.48
C GLY A 216 13.11 -10.35 -0.62
N SER A 217 12.57 -9.25 -1.15
CA SER A 217 11.51 -8.49 -0.49
C SER A 217 10.31 -9.38 -0.17
N ILE A 218 9.73 -9.20 1.02
CA ILE A 218 8.53 -9.95 1.48
C ILE A 218 7.42 -9.91 0.44
N THR A 219 7.27 -8.77 -0.23
CA THR A 219 6.25 -8.55 -1.27
C THR A 219 6.47 -9.37 -2.54
N GLN A 220 7.71 -9.84 -2.81
CA GLN A 220 8.05 -10.56 -4.05
C GLN A 220 8.13 -12.08 -3.87
N SER A 221 8.45 -12.58 -2.67
CA SER A 221 8.89 -13.96 -2.49
C SER A 221 7.80 -15.01 -2.22
N ARG A 222 6.55 -14.62 -1.93
CA ARG A 222 5.51 -15.54 -1.44
C ARG A 222 4.10 -15.35 -2.00
N ALA A 223 3.90 -14.53 -3.03
CA ALA A 223 2.57 -14.20 -3.59
C ALA A 223 1.75 -15.42 -4.07
N SER A 224 2.36 -16.61 -4.20
CA SER A 224 1.70 -17.84 -4.63
C SER A 224 1.23 -18.76 -3.49
N SER A 225 1.51 -18.44 -2.22
CA SER A 225 1.12 -19.32 -1.11
C SER A 225 -0.37 -19.14 -0.75
N MET A 226 -0.95 -20.20 -0.18
CA MET A 226 -2.31 -20.17 0.37
C MET A 226 -2.44 -19.14 1.50
N GLU A 227 -1.42 -19.04 2.32
CA GLU A 227 -1.33 -18.14 3.45
C GLU A 227 -1.26 -16.68 3.01
N ASP A 228 -0.47 -16.39 1.97
CA ASP A 228 -0.39 -15.04 1.39
C ASP A 228 -1.76 -14.56 0.87
N LEU A 229 -2.45 -15.42 0.12
CA LEU A 229 -3.77 -15.11 -0.41
C LEU A 229 -4.83 -14.98 0.69
N ALA A 230 -4.75 -15.80 1.74
CA ALA A 230 -5.66 -15.73 2.89
C ALA A 230 -5.47 -14.41 3.68
N ASP A 231 -4.23 -14.02 3.96
CA ASP A 231 -3.90 -12.75 4.62
C ASP A 231 -4.39 -11.56 3.79
N ARG A 232 -4.20 -11.62 2.46
CA ARG A 232 -4.68 -10.57 1.56
C ARG A 232 -6.20 -10.42 1.61
N TRP A 233 -6.94 -11.53 1.63
CA TRP A 233 -8.39 -11.49 1.77
C TRP A 233 -8.81 -10.93 3.12
N GLU A 234 -8.13 -11.32 4.20
CA GLU A 234 -8.44 -10.84 5.53
C GLU A 234 -8.23 -9.32 5.66
N THR A 235 -7.10 -8.81 5.22
CA THR A 235 -6.84 -7.36 5.28
C THR A 235 -7.79 -6.55 4.42
N LYS A 236 -8.19 -7.09 3.25
CA LYS A 236 -9.22 -6.46 2.40
C LYS A 236 -10.60 -6.46 3.07
N ARG A 237 -10.99 -7.54 3.79
CA ARG A 237 -12.25 -7.58 4.56
C ARG A 237 -12.27 -6.52 5.65
N GLN A 238 -11.18 -6.40 6.40
CA GLN A 238 -11.07 -5.41 7.48
C GLN A 238 -11.17 -3.98 6.93
N ALA A 239 -10.47 -3.68 5.85
CA ALA A 239 -10.53 -2.38 5.21
C ALA A 239 -11.94 -2.08 4.67
N LEU A 240 -12.57 -3.04 3.97
CA LEU A 240 -13.94 -2.87 3.44
C LEU A 240 -14.97 -2.72 4.55
N ALA A 241 -14.82 -3.46 5.66
CA ALA A 241 -15.70 -3.31 6.82
C ALA A 241 -15.62 -1.89 7.41
N SER A 242 -14.42 -1.32 7.49
CA SER A 242 -14.23 0.07 7.95
C SER A 242 -14.88 1.07 7.00
N VAL A 243 -14.72 0.89 5.68
CA VAL A 243 -15.35 1.76 4.66
C VAL A 243 -16.88 1.69 4.74
N ARG A 244 -17.45 0.51 4.90
CA ARG A 244 -18.90 0.33 5.08
C ARG A 244 -19.43 0.96 6.37
N ALA A 245 -18.68 0.82 7.46
CA ALA A 245 -19.02 1.44 8.74
C ALA A 245 -19.00 2.97 8.67
N HIS A 246 -18.15 3.55 7.81
CA HIS A 246 -18.13 5.00 7.56
C HIS A 246 -19.44 5.52 6.94
N GLY A 247 -20.13 4.71 6.13
CA GLY A 247 -21.49 4.95 5.67
C GLY A 247 -21.64 5.84 4.42
N SER A 248 -20.56 6.29 3.80
CA SER A 248 -20.61 7.03 2.53
C SER A 248 -20.66 6.06 1.34
N ALA A 249 -21.78 6.04 0.63
CA ALA A 249 -21.97 5.19 -0.57
C ALA A 249 -20.96 5.54 -1.69
N GLU A 250 -20.59 6.80 -1.85
CA GLU A 250 -19.61 7.25 -2.83
C GLU A 250 -18.21 6.74 -2.49
N VAL A 251 -17.80 6.87 -1.22
CA VAL A 251 -16.50 6.36 -0.74
C VAL A 251 -16.43 4.84 -0.90
N GLU A 252 -17.50 4.10 -0.53
CA GLU A 252 -17.54 2.65 -0.71
C GLU A 252 -17.44 2.28 -2.18
N GLN A 253 -18.17 2.98 -3.06
CA GLN A 253 -18.13 2.72 -4.50
C GLN A 253 -16.72 2.90 -5.06
N VAL A 254 -16.07 4.04 -4.76
CA VAL A 254 -14.70 4.32 -5.23
C VAL A 254 -13.72 3.30 -4.65
N PHE A 255 -13.85 2.96 -3.37
CA PHE A 255 -12.98 1.97 -2.74
C PHE A 255 -13.08 0.61 -3.42
N VAL A 256 -14.28 0.07 -3.60
CA VAL A 256 -14.51 -1.24 -4.21
C VAL A 256 -14.08 -1.26 -5.69
N ASP A 257 -14.41 -0.20 -6.45
CA ASP A 257 -14.15 -0.17 -7.88
C ASP A 257 -12.68 0.13 -8.20
N ARG A 258 -12.01 1.02 -7.45
CA ARG A 258 -10.70 1.54 -7.83
C ARG A 258 -9.54 1.11 -6.93
N VAL A 259 -9.81 0.87 -5.64
CA VAL A 259 -8.75 0.58 -4.66
C VAL A 259 -8.66 -0.90 -4.35
N LEU A 260 -9.76 -1.51 -3.96
CA LEU A 260 -9.79 -2.87 -3.42
C LEU A 260 -9.26 -3.93 -4.42
N ALA A 261 -9.51 -3.71 -5.71
CA ALA A 261 -9.07 -4.61 -6.78
C ALA A 261 -7.64 -4.34 -7.28
N GLY A 262 -7.02 -3.25 -6.88
CA GLY A 262 -5.82 -2.70 -7.54
C GLY A 262 -4.61 -3.62 -7.65
N ASP A 263 -4.48 -4.61 -6.79
CA ASP A 263 -3.38 -5.58 -6.77
C ASP A 263 -3.77 -7.00 -7.21
N LEU A 264 -5.04 -7.24 -7.54
CA LEU A 264 -5.53 -8.57 -7.92
C LEU A 264 -4.88 -9.13 -9.19
N TRP A 265 -4.41 -8.27 -10.07
CA TRP A 265 -3.71 -8.69 -11.27
C TRP A 265 -2.53 -9.62 -10.96
N ARG A 266 -1.85 -9.45 -9.82
CA ARG A 266 -0.74 -10.31 -9.38
C ARG A 266 -1.21 -11.75 -9.16
N TYR A 267 -2.38 -11.92 -8.56
CA TYR A 267 -2.96 -13.24 -8.30
C TYR A 267 -3.49 -13.89 -9.59
N PHE A 268 -4.04 -13.12 -10.53
CA PHE A 268 -4.46 -13.67 -11.81
C PHE A 268 -3.29 -14.24 -12.62
N LEU A 269 -2.13 -13.58 -12.58
CA LEU A 269 -0.90 -14.09 -13.22
C LEU A 269 -0.41 -15.42 -12.63
N LEU A 270 -0.82 -15.77 -11.42
CA LEU A 270 -0.43 -17.02 -10.75
C LEU A 270 -1.40 -18.18 -11.01
N VAL A 271 -2.55 -17.94 -11.62
CA VAL A 271 -3.55 -18.98 -11.91
C VAL A 271 -2.99 -20.10 -12.78
N PRO A 272 -2.14 -19.85 -13.81
CA PRO A 272 -1.39 -20.91 -14.45
C PRO A 272 -0.48 -21.63 -13.44
N GLY A 273 -0.71 -22.92 -13.24
CA GLY A 273 0.07 -23.74 -12.27
C GLY A 273 -0.39 -23.68 -10.81
N ALA A 274 -1.38 -22.87 -10.45
CA ALA A 274 -1.91 -22.84 -9.10
C ALA A 274 -2.63 -24.15 -8.73
N PRO A 275 -2.57 -24.66 -7.49
CA PRO A 275 -3.31 -25.84 -7.07
C PRO A 275 -4.81 -25.54 -6.88
N ASP A 276 -5.67 -26.56 -6.95
CA ASP A 276 -7.12 -26.40 -6.81
C ASP A 276 -7.58 -25.70 -5.51
N PRO A 277 -6.98 -25.94 -4.34
CA PRO A 277 -7.36 -25.20 -3.14
C PRO A 277 -7.11 -23.70 -3.26
N TRP A 278 -6.01 -23.30 -3.91
CA TRP A 278 -5.66 -21.90 -4.12
C TRP A 278 -6.64 -21.22 -5.08
N TRP A 279 -7.01 -21.89 -6.20
CA TRP A 279 -8.05 -21.43 -7.11
C TRP A 279 -9.38 -21.21 -6.40
N ARG A 280 -9.82 -22.18 -5.57
CA ARG A 280 -11.06 -22.04 -4.80
C ARG A 280 -11.01 -20.85 -3.84
N LEU A 281 -9.87 -20.63 -3.18
CA LEU A 281 -9.69 -19.50 -2.28
C LEU A 281 -9.71 -18.15 -3.03
N LEU A 282 -9.04 -18.07 -4.19
CA LEU A 282 -9.07 -16.88 -5.04
C LEU A 282 -10.51 -16.54 -5.45
N ARG A 283 -11.23 -17.53 -5.98
CA ARG A 283 -12.61 -17.36 -6.41
C ARG A 283 -13.54 -16.98 -5.26
N ALA A 284 -13.42 -17.64 -4.12
CA ALA A 284 -14.24 -17.35 -2.94
C ALA A 284 -14.06 -15.90 -2.48
N GLY A 285 -12.83 -15.39 -2.42
CA GLY A 285 -12.55 -14.01 -2.06
C GLY A 285 -13.09 -13.00 -3.09
N VAL A 286 -12.98 -13.30 -4.39
CA VAL A 286 -13.57 -12.46 -5.44
C VAL A 286 -15.07 -12.38 -5.28
N LEU A 287 -15.77 -13.50 -5.10
CA LEU A 287 -17.23 -13.54 -4.93
C LEU A 287 -17.68 -12.84 -3.64
N GLU A 288 -16.93 -13.00 -2.54
CA GLU A 288 -17.23 -12.38 -1.26
C GLU A 288 -17.11 -10.85 -1.30
N LEU A 289 -15.99 -10.34 -1.81
CA LEU A 289 -15.66 -8.93 -1.73
C LEU A 289 -16.36 -8.09 -2.78
N TRP A 290 -16.62 -8.64 -3.97
CA TRP A 290 -17.33 -7.93 -5.03
C TRP A 290 -18.79 -8.36 -5.16
N GLY A 291 -19.19 -9.47 -4.55
CA GLY A 291 -20.57 -9.93 -4.49
C GLY A 291 -21.25 -9.91 -5.86
N GLN A 292 -22.37 -9.18 -5.95
CA GLN A 292 -23.07 -8.97 -7.22
C GLN A 292 -22.43 -7.88 -8.10
N ARG A 293 -21.43 -7.17 -7.59
CA ARG A 293 -20.71 -6.14 -8.31
C ARG A 293 -19.52 -6.76 -9.05
N SER A 294 -19.63 -6.90 -10.34
CA SER A 294 -18.60 -7.53 -11.16
C SER A 294 -17.29 -6.75 -11.17
N LEU A 295 -16.14 -7.45 -11.20
CA LEU A 295 -14.81 -6.88 -11.39
C LEU A 295 -14.63 -6.16 -12.75
N VAL A 296 -15.57 -6.29 -13.68
CA VAL A 296 -15.60 -5.50 -14.94
C VAL A 296 -15.69 -3.99 -14.67
N HIS A 297 -16.25 -3.59 -13.52
CA HIS A 297 -16.33 -2.19 -13.10
C HIS A 297 -15.09 -1.69 -12.37
N SER A 298 -14.16 -2.57 -12.02
CA SER A 298 -12.94 -2.22 -11.26
C SER A 298 -11.96 -1.37 -12.06
N GLY A 299 -10.98 -0.75 -11.36
CA GLY A 299 -9.87 -0.01 -11.97
C GLY A 299 -8.77 -0.88 -12.56
N LEU A 300 -8.95 -2.19 -12.63
CA LEU A 300 -8.00 -3.10 -13.27
C LEU A 300 -7.84 -2.81 -14.76
N PRO A 301 -6.65 -3.10 -15.36
CA PRO A 301 -6.48 -3.09 -16.80
C PRO A 301 -7.47 -4.04 -17.50
N PRO A 302 -7.83 -3.81 -18.78
CA PRO A 302 -8.89 -4.55 -19.48
C PRO A 302 -8.76 -6.07 -19.42
N VAL A 303 -7.56 -6.60 -19.67
CA VAL A 303 -7.29 -8.06 -19.61
C VAL A 303 -7.55 -8.62 -18.20
N HIS A 304 -7.17 -7.87 -17.17
CA HIS A 304 -7.35 -8.31 -15.79
C HIS A 304 -8.80 -8.15 -15.29
N ARG A 305 -9.58 -7.18 -15.85
CA ARG A 305 -11.02 -7.13 -15.61
C ARG A 305 -11.73 -8.37 -16.17
N LEU A 306 -11.35 -8.75 -17.38
CA LEU A 306 -11.83 -9.98 -18.01
C LEU A 306 -11.44 -11.21 -17.20
N ALA A 307 -10.18 -11.31 -16.76
CA ALA A 307 -9.74 -12.39 -15.89
C ALA A 307 -10.55 -12.44 -14.58
N GLY A 308 -10.81 -11.30 -13.96
CA GLY A 308 -11.64 -11.23 -12.74
C GLY A 308 -13.08 -11.70 -12.95
N TRP A 309 -13.69 -11.37 -14.10
CA TRP A 309 -14.98 -11.90 -14.48
C TRP A 309 -14.92 -13.42 -14.68
N LEU A 310 -13.94 -13.94 -15.41
CA LEU A 310 -13.75 -15.38 -15.62
C LEU A 310 -13.53 -16.14 -14.32
N VAL A 311 -12.82 -15.55 -13.34
CA VAL A 311 -12.65 -16.12 -11.98
C VAL A 311 -14.02 -16.24 -11.30
N ALA A 312 -14.85 -15.21 -11.34
CA ALA A 312 -16.20 -15.27 -10.74
C ALA A 312 -17.06 -16.35 -11.36
N GLU A 313 -16.99 -16.53 -12.70
CA GLU A 313 -17.73 -17.54 -13.46
C GLU A 313 -17.13 -18.97 -13.37
N ASP A 314 -16.11 -19.19 -12.55
CA ASP A 314 -15.40 -20.48 -12.39
C ASP A 314 -14.75 -21.01 -13.70
N ARG A 315 -14.35 -20.11 -14.57
CA ARG A 315 -13.77 -20.43 -15.88
C ARG A 315 -12.24 -20.50 -15.83
N ARG A 316 -11.71 -21.38 -14.97
CA ARG A 316 -10.27 -21.45 -14.71
C ARG A 316 -9.41 -21.70 -15.96
N ALA A 317 -9.86 -22.60 -16.85
CA ALA A 317 -9.11 -22.90 -18.08
C ALA A 317 -8.96 -21.64 -18.96
N ASP A 318 -10.01 -20.82 -19.04
CA ASP A 318 -9.99 -19.58 -19.81
C ASP A 318 -9.10 -18.52 -19.17
N VAL A 319 -9.04 -18.44 -17.82
CA VAL A 319 -8.09 -17.57 -17.13
C VAL A 319 -6.65 -17.99 -17.43
N VAL A 320 -6.33 -19.28 -17.40
CA VAL A 320 -5.00 -19.81 -17.75
C VAL A 320 -4.64 -19.38 -19.16
N SER A 321 -5.47 -19.69 -20.17
CA SER A 321 -5.24 -19.33 -21.57
C SER A 321 -5.07 -17.83 -21.76
N LEU A 322 -5.91 -17.03 -21.09
CA LEU A 322 -5.87 -15.57 -21.16
C LEU A 322 -4.56 -15.01 -20.57
N MET A 323 -4.11 -15.51 -19.40
CA MET A 323 -2.89 -15.02 -18.76
C MET A 323 -1.63 -15.46 -19.51
N GLU A 324 -1.59 -16.68 -20.01
CA GLU A 324 -0.49 -17.16 -20.87
C GLU A 324 -0.39 -16.31 -22.14
N TRP A 325 -1.49 -16.07 -22.83
CA TRP A 325 -1.51 -15.20 -23.99
C TRP A 325 -1.08 -13.77 -23.65
N ALA A 326 -1.61 -13.19 -22.59
CA ALA A 326 -1.25 -11.83 -22.17
C ALA A 326 0.25 -11.71 -21.87
N GLY A 327 0.87 -12.76 -21.34
CA GLY A 327 2.31 -12.84 -21.09
C GLY A 327 3.18 -12.88 -22.37
N THR A 328 2.59 -13.15 -23.54
CA THR A 328 3.31 -13.12 -24.84
C THR A 328 3.29 -11.75 -25.52
N LEU A 329 2.58 -10.77 -24.95
CA LEU A 329 2.42 -9.46 -25.56
C LEU A 329 3.57 -8.51 -25.19
N ASP A 330 4.19 -7.89 -26.19
CA ASP A 330 5.23 -6.86 -26.01
C ASP A 330 4.64 -5.46 -25.72
N GLY A 331 3.34 -5.36 -25.40
CA GLY A 331 2.66 -4.10 -25.19
C GLY A 331 1.19 -4.26 -24.80
N PRO A 332 0.38 -3.20 -24.91
CA PRO A 332 -1.03 -3.26 -24.62
C PRO A 332 -1.76 -4.31 -25.47
N ALA A 333 -2.74 -5.00 -24.85
CA ALA A 333 -3.53 -5.99 -25.57
C ALA A 333 -4.26 -5.39 -26.78
N PRO A 334 -4.42 -6.16 -27.89
CA PRO A 334 -5.10 -5.71 -29.09
C PRO A 334 -6.53 -5.23 -28.84
N ARG A 335 -6.96 -4.25 -29.62
CA ARG A 335 -8.28 -3.61 -29.51
C ARG A 335 -8.95 -3.62 -30.88
N VAL A 336 -10.25 -3.69 -30.87
CA VAL A 336 -11.07 -3.59 -32.08
C VAL A 336 -12.23 -2.63 -31.83
N GLN A 337 -12.55 -1.81 -32.83
CA GLN A 337 -13.72 -0.94 -32.77
C GLN A 337 -14.92 -1.65 -33.39
N ASP A 338 -16.01 -1.70 -32.67
CA ASP A 338 -17.30 -2.18 -33.21
C ASP A 338 -17.80 -1.18 -34.26
N VAL A 339 -17.97 -1.64 -35.47
CA VAL A 339 -18.36 -0.78 -36.61
C VAL A 339 -19.77 -0.20 -36.45
N ALA A 340 -20.68 -0.93 -35.78
CA ALA A 340 -22.08 -0.53 -35.66
C ALA A 340 -22.28 0.49 -34.52
N THR A 341 -21.54 0.32 -33.41
CA THR A 341 -21.71 1.15 -32.20
C THR A 341 -20.59 2.20 -32.03
N GLY A 342 -19.45 2.03 -32.71
CA GLY A 342 -18.26 2.83 -32.52
C GLY A 342 -17.52 2.54 -31.19
N ALA A 343 -18.00 1.62 -30.37
CA ALA A 343 -17.40 1.26 -29.09
C ALA A 343 -16.12 0.45 -29.29
N TRP A 344 -15.11 0.72 -28.44
CA TRP A 344 -13.89 -0.06 -28.42
C TRP A 344 -13.98 -1.23 -27.46
N ARG A 345 -13.46 -2.38 -27.88
CA ARG A 345 -13.39 -3.58 -27.05
C ARG A 345 -12.01 -4.26 -27.15
N LEU A 346 -11.69 -5.02 -26.11
CA LEU A 346 -10.54 -5.91 -26.08
C LEU A 346 -10.70 -6.97 -27.18
N SER A 347 -9.65 -7.20 -27.97
CA SER A 347 -9.61 -8.22 -28.99
C SER A 347 -8.75 -9.39 -28.52
N VAL A 348 -9.40 -10.46 -28.08
CA VAL A 348 -8.76 -11.71 -27.68
C VAL A 348 -8.89 -12.72 -28.83
N PRO A 349 -7.82 -13.43 -29.22
CA PRO A 349 -7.91 -14.47 -30.25
C PRO A 349 -8.92 -15.56 -29.83
N HIS A 350 -9.71 -16.03 -30.77
CA HIS A 350 -10.70 -17.10 -30.51
C HIS A 350 -10.06 -18.41 -30.04
N THR A 351 -8.79 -18.65 -30.38
CA THR A 351 -8.00 -19.78 -29.89
C THR A 351 -7.63 -19.67 -28.40
N VAL A 352 -7.72 -18.45 -27.82
CA VAL A 352 -7.47 -18.16 -26.41
C VAL A 352 -8.77 -18.17 -25.62
N LEU A 353 -9.80 -17.52 -26.17
CA LEU A 353 -11.10 -17.36 -25.52
C LEU A 353 -12.20 -17.23 -26.58
N ASP A 354 -13.25 -18.03 -26.46
CA ASP A 354 -14.48 -17.83 -27.25
C ASP A 354 -15.23 -16.60 -26.69
N ASP A 355 -15.05 -15.47 -27.36
CA ASP A 355 -15.63 -14.19 -26.96
C ASP A 355 -17.16 -14.14 -27.07
N SER A 356 -17.81 -15.07 -27.83
CA SER A 356 -19.25 -15.21 -27.87
C SER A 356 -19.86 -15.66 -26.52
N THR A 357 -19.06 -16.25 -25.66
CA THR A 357 -19.45 -16.72 -24.32
C THR A 357 -19.18 -15.69 -23.21
N VAL A 358 -18.73 -14.49 -23.58
CA VAL A 358 -18.35 -13.41 -22.66
C VAL A 358 -19.29 -12.22 -22.85
N PRO A 359 -19.83 -11.66 -21.76
CA PRO A 359 -20.71 -10.50 -21.89
C PRO A 359 -19.94 -9.29 -22.44
N PRO A 360 -20.56 -8.47 -23.31
CA PRO A 360 -19.88 -7.35 -23.96
C PRO A 360 -19.19 -6.39 -23.00
N GLU A 361 -19.75 -6.14 -21.82
CA GLU A 361 -19.19 -5.27 -20.78
C GLU A 361 -17.84 -5.76 -20.23
N ALA A 362 -17.59 -7.08 -20.22
CA ALA A 362 -16.30 -7.64 -19.77
C ALA A 362 -15.17 -7.42 -20.78
N LEU A 363 -15.52 -7.19 -22.05
CA LEU A 363 -14.57 -6.85 -23.11
C LEU A 363 -14.47 -5.34 -23.37
N ALA A 364 -15.42 -4.53 -22.87
CA ALA A 364 -15.52 -3.11 -23.16
C ALA A 364 -14.26 -2.34 -22.67
N LEU A 365 -13.79 -1.41 -23.50
CA LEU A 365 -12.73 -0.46 -23.15
C LEU A 365 -13.35 0.89 -22.75
N ARG A 366 -12.74 1.56 -21.80
CA ARG A 366 -13.09 2.92 -21.38
C ARG A 366 -12.37 3.93 -22.26
N GLU A 367 -12.86 5.16 -22.33
CA GLU A 367 -12.27 6.22 -23.18
C GLU A 367 -10.77 6.41 -22.98
N HIS A 368 -10.29 6.35 -21.74
CA HIS A 368 -8.87 6.52 -21.41
C HIS A 368 -8.00 5.27 -21.66
N GLU A 369 -8.61 4.17 -22.08
CA GLU A 369 -7.93 2.89 -22.38
C GLU A 369 -7.80 2.66 -23.90
N VAL A 370 -8.31 3.58 -24.71
CA VAL A 370 -8.30 3.49 -26.18
C VAL A 370 -7.04 4.04 -26.80
#